data_b772660bdc185273102b57e7b5646090
#
_entry.id   b772660bdc185273102b57e7b5646090
#
_cell.length_a   1.000
_cell.length_b   1.000
_cell.length_c   1.000
_cell.angle_alpha   90.00
_cell.angle_beta   90.00
_cell.angle_gamma   90.00
#
_symmetry.space_group_name_H-M   'P 1'
#
loop_
_entity.id
_entity.type
_entity.pdbx_description
1 polymer ?
#
loop_
_entity_poly.entity_id
_entity_poly.type
_entity_poly.pdbx_seq_one_letter_code
_entity_poly.pdbx_strand_id
1 'polypeptide(L)' 'SQFLPEQVSEADIATAIEAKIASEGWTVADFGKAMGALKQHFGNSADGGTVSKILKEKLK' A
#
# COMPACT_ATOMS: atom_id res chain seq x y z
N SER A 1 19.00 5.59 5.87
CA SER A 1 19.37 4.86 6.97
C SER A 1 19.89 3.51 6.63
N GLN A 2 20.45 2.87 7.58
CA GLN A 2 21.16 1.67 7.33
C GLN A 2 20.47 0.50 7.87
N PHE A 3 19.20 0.43 7.75
CA PHE A 3 18.55 -0.69 8.20
C PHE A 3 18.49 -1.79 7.25
N LEU A 4 18.10 -2.95 7.72
CA LEU A 4 17.87 -4.08 6.86
C LEU A 4 16.70 -3.80 5.99
N PRO A 5 16.78 -4.04 4.71
CA PRO A 5 15.73 -3.71 3.79
C PRO A 5 14.66 -4.76 3.68
N GLU A 6 14.37 -5.45 4.76
CA GLU A 6 13.39 -6.50 4.68
C GLU A 6 11.98 -5.99 4.70
N GLN A 7 11.78 -4.80 5.25
CA GLN A 7 10.46 -4.23 5.29
C GLN A 7 10.52 -2.81 4.80
N VAL A 8 9.47 -2.39 4.10
CA VAL A 8 9.41 -1.02 3.64
C VAL A 8 8.87 -0.15 4.75
N SER A 9 9.23 1.12 4.74
CA SER A 9 8.73 2.05 5.73
C SER A 9 7.33 2.51 5.35
N GLU A 10 6.63 3.15 6.30
CA GLU A 10 5.30 3.65 6.00
C GLU A 10 5.34 4.66 4.86
N ALA A 11 6.39 5.46 4.81
CA ALA A 11 6.52 6.44 3.74
C ALA A 11 6.61 5.75 2.38
N ASP A 12 7.39 4.67 2.32
CA ASP A 12 7.51 3.92 1.09
C ASP A 12 6.20 3.26 0.71
N ILE A 13 5.50 2.72 1.72
CA ILE A 13 4.21 2.11 1.47
C ILE A 13 3.23 3.13 0.93
N ALA A 14 3.20 4.31 1.55
CA ALA A 14 2.29 5.35 1.11
C ALA A 14 2.58 5.77 -0.33
N THR A 15 3.86 5.92 -0.66
CA THR A 15 4.24 6.31 -2.01
C THR A 15 3.81 5.26 -3.02
N ALA A 16 4.03 4.00 -2.70
CA ALA A 16 3.64 2.92 -3.60
C ALA A 16 2.13 2.87 -3.77
N ILE A 17 1.40 3.06 -2.67
CA ILE A 17 -0.05 3.03 -2.73
C ILE A 17 -0.57 4.19 -3.57
N GLU A 18 -0.01 5.37 -3.39
CA GLU A 18 -0.43 6.51 -4.19
C GLU A 18 -0.17 6.28 -5.66
N ALA A 19 0.97 5.72 -5.98
CA ALA A 19 1.31 5.42 -7.36
C ALA A 19 0.33 4.42 -7.95
N LYS A 20 -0.02 3.41 -7.19
CA LYS A 20 -0.97 2.41 -7.66
C LYS A 20 -2.36 3.01 -7.84
N ILE A 21 -2.80 3.81 -6.90
CA ILE A 21 -4.10 4.45 -7.03
C ILE A 21 -4.15 5.30 -8.29
N ALA A 22 -3.11 6.06 -8.55
CA ALA A 22 -3.05 6.89 -9.73
C ALA A 22 -3.02 6.06 -11.00
N SER A 23 -2.29 4.96 -10.97
CA SER A 23 -2.15 4.11 -12.15
C SER A 23 -3.43 3.34 -12.43
N GLU A 24 -4.05 2.79 -11.39
CA GLU A 24 -5.23 1.95 -11.57
C GLU A 24 -6.53 2.73 -11.48
N GLY A 25 -6.49 3.93 -10.94
CA GLY A 25 -7.70 4.71 -10.78
C GLY A 25 -8.61 4.16 -9.70
N TRP A 26 -8.04 3.61 -8.64
CA TRP A 26 -8.84 3.03 -7.58
C TRP A 26 -9.61 4.10 -6.83
N THR A 27 -10.79 3.72 -6.34
CA THR A 27 -11.59 4.58 -5.48
C THR A 27 -11.86 3.83 -4.19
N VAL A 28 -12.59 4.46 -3.29
CA VAL A 28 -12.89 3.82 -2.02
C VAL A 28 -13.72 2.55 -2.26
N ALA A 29 -14.50 2.52 -3.32
CA ALA A 29 -15.28 1.33 -3.65
C ALA A 29 -14.38 0.17 -4.07
N ASP A 30 -13.16 0.48 -4.52
CA ASP A 30 -12.23 -0.55 -4.95
C ASP A 30 -11.28 -0.98 -3.83
N PHE A 31 -11.60 -0.64 -2.60
CA PHE A 31 -10.71 -0.90 -1.47
C PHE A 31 -10.29 -2.37 -1.39
N GLY A 32 -11.26 -3.28 -1.50
CA GLY A 32 -10.93 -4.69 -1.41
C GLY A 32 -10.02 -5.15 -2.53
N LYS A 33 -10.31 -4.68 -3.73
CA LYS A 33 -9.49 -5.01 -4.89
C LYS A 33 -8.09 -4.44 -4.73
N ALA A 34 -8.00 -3.20 -4.27
CA ALA A 34 -6.71 -2.56 -4.06
C ALA A 34 -5.90 -3.29 -3.00
N MET A 35 -6.56 -3.71 -1.91
CA MET A 35 -5.88 -4.45 -0.87
C MET A 35 -5.28 -5.73 -1.40
N GLY A 36 -6.03 -6.46 -2.21
CA GLY A 36 -5.52 -7.70 -2.80
C GLY A 36 -4.30 -7.45 -3.66
N ALA A 37 -4.35 -6.42 -4.49
CA ALA A 37 -3.23 -6.08 -5.36
C ALA A 37 -2.01 -5.64 -4.55
N LEU A 38 -2.22 -4.85 -3.52
CA LEU A 38 -1.11 -4.37 -2.71
C LEU A 38 -0.49 -5.49 -1.89
N LYS A 39 -1.30 -6.41 -1.41
CA LYS A 39 -0.77 -7.54 -0.66
C LYS A 39 0.12 -8.39 -1.55
N GLN A 40 -0.25 -8.55 -2.81
CA GLN A 40 0.60 -9.29 -3.73
C GLN A 40 1.86 -8.51 -4.07
N HIS A 41 1.73 -7.18 -4.16
CA HIS A 41 2.88 -6.35 -4.50
C HIS A 41 3.91 -6.36 -3.39
N PHE A 42 3.46 -6.19 -2.15
CA PHE A 42 4.38 -6.12 -1.02
C PHE A 42 4.72 -7.50 -0.45
N GLY A 43 3.80 -8.42 -0.56
CA GLY A 43 4.00 -9.74 0.03
C GLY A 43 4.18 -9.60 1.53
N ASN A 44 5.31 -10.10 2.03
CA ASN A 44 5.62 -10.00 3.44
C ASN A 44 6.44 -8.78 3.78
N SER A 45 6.69 -7.93 2.80
CA SER A 45 7.51 -6.76 3.03
C SER A 45 6.78 -5.67 3.80
N ALA A 46 5.47 -5.70 3.80
CA ALA A 46 4.69 -4.70 4.50
C ALA A 46 3.60 -5.37 5.31
N ASP A 47 3.30 -4.78 6.47
CA ASP A 47 2.24 -5.29 7.31
C ASP A 47 0.89 -4.97 6.69
N GLY A 48 0.01 -5.94 6.63
CA GLY A 48 -1.30 -5.75 6.02
C GLY A 48 -2.11 -4.67 6.72
N GLY A 49 -1.98 -4.58 8.03
CA GLY A 49 -2.68 -3.54 8.77
C GLY A 49 -2.22 -2.15 8.39
N THR A 50 -0.91 -1.98 8.22
CA THR A 50 -0.35 -0.70 7.80
C THR A 50 -0.80 -0.35 6.39
N VAL A 51 -0.76 -1.33 5.49
CA VAL A 51 -1.20 -1.12 4.12
C VAL A 51 -2.66 -0.70 4.08
N SER A 52 -3.49 -1.40 4.85
CA SER A 52 -4.92 -1.10 4.89
C SER A 52 -5.17 0.31 5.42
N LYS A 53 -4.45 0.68 6.47
CA LYS A 53 -4.62 1.99 7.07
C LYS A 53 -4.28 3.09 6.07
N ILE A 54 -3.14 2.96 5.41
CA ILE A 54 -2.68 3.97 4.48
C ILE A 54 -3.60 4.01 3.27
N LEU A 55 -3.99 2.85 2.76
CA LEU A 55 -4.86 2.79 1.61
C LEU A 55 -6.18 3.49 1.91
N LYS A 56 -6.73 3.23 3.08
CA LYS A 56 -7.98 3.84 3.46
C LYS A 56 -7.86 5.36 3.50
N GLU A 57 -6.73 5.86 3.97
CA GLU A 57 -6.51 7.28 4.01
C GLU A 57 -6.37 7.89 2.62
N LYS A 58 -5.78 7.14 1.70
CA LYS A 58 -5.57 7.65 0.36
C LYS A 58 -6.81 7.56 -0.52
N LEU A 59 -7.68 6.60 -0.23
CA LEU A 59 -8.87 6.40 -1.03
C LEU A 59 -10.05 7.16 -0.45
N LYS A 60 -10.08 8.34 -0.39
CA LYS A 60 -11.21 9.08 0.18
C LYS A 60 -12.31 9.37 -0.84
#